data_802fa85f1ef8272869aaae642e27a39f
#
_entry.id   802fa85f1ef8272869aaae642e27a39f
#
_cell.length_a   1.000
_cell.length_b   1.000
_cell.length_c   1.000
_cell.angle_alpha   90.00
_cell.angle_beta   90.00
_cell.angle_gamma   90.00
#
_symmetry.space_group_name_H-M   'P 1'
#
loop_
_entity.id
_entity.type
_entity.pdbx_description
1 polymer ?
#
loop_
_entity_poly.entity_id
_entity_poly.type
_entity_poly.pdbx_seq_one_letter_code
_entity_poly.pdbx_strand_id
1 'polypeptide(L)' 'VPASDQPASIDQLIGDRLGRAIRGARSERKLSMRALATTAEISQPFLSQIESGQTMPSLITLYRI' A
#
# COMPACT_ATOMS: atom_id res chain seq x y z
N VAL A 1 -12.35 21.50 -17.14
CA VAL A 1 -11.81 21.47 -15.80
C VAL A 1 -10.35 21.15 -15.89
N PRO A 2 -9.55 22.00 -15.35
CA PRO A 2 -8.14 21.72 -15.28
C PRO A 2 -7.91 20.37 -14.60
N ALA A 3 -6.93 19.66 -15.08
CA ALA A 3 -6.57 18.39 -14.48
C ALA A 3 -6.26 18.57 -13.00
N SER A 4 -5.85 19.76 -12.62
CA SER A 4 -5.57 20.06 -11.22
C SER A 4 -6.79 19.98 -10.32
N ASP A 5 -7.99 20.02 -10.91
CA ASP A 5 -9.20 19.89 -10.11
C ASP A 5 -9.57 18.45 -9.87
N GLN A 6 -8.79 17.55 -10.39
CA GLN A 6 -8.92 16.13 -10.06
C GLN A 6 -7.84 15.81 -9.03
N PRO A 7 -8.07 16.24 -7.82
CA PRO A 7 -7.03 16.18 -6.81
C PRO A 7 -6.58 14.77 -6.53
N ALA A 8 -7.53 13.88 -6.58
CA ALA A 8 -7.19 12.50 -6.36
C ALA A 8 -7.43 11.81 -7.66
N SER A 9 -6.38 11.50 -8.37
CA SER A 9 -6.52 10.59 -9.47
C SER A 9 -7.11 9.30 -8.95
N ILE A 10 -7.71 8.53 -9.84
CA ILE A 10 -8.21 7.22 -9.46
C ILE A 10 -7.08 6.38 -8.87
N ASP A 11 -5.90 6.49 -9.45
CA ASP A 11 -4.73 5.77 -8.94
C ASP A 11 -4.44 6.12 -7.49
N GLN A 12 -4.53 7.39 -7.14
CA GLN A 12 -4.27 7.83 -5.79
C GLN A 12 -5.34 7.33 -4.83
N LEU A 13 -6.59 7.37 -5.23
CA LEU A 13 -7.68 6.86 -4.41
C LEU A 13 -7.55 5.37 -4.16
N ILE A 14 -7.21 4.63 -5.21
CA ILE A 14 -7.00 3.19 -5.11
C ILE A 14 -5.82 2.90 -4.20
N GLY A 15 -4.73 3.65 -4.37
CA GLY A 15 -3.54 3.49 -3.54
C GLY A 15 -3.84 3.72 -2.07
N ASP A 16 -4.60 4.76 -1.74
CA ASP A 16 -4.97 5.04 -0.36
C ASP A 16 -5.82 3.93 0.24
N ARG A 17 -6.80 3.46 -0.50
CA ARG A 17 -7.67 2.39 -0.02
C ARG A 17 -6.92 1.08 0.13
N LEU A 18 -6.08 0.78 -0.84
CA LEU A 18 -5.28 -0.42 -0.80
C LEU A 18 -4.32 -0.39 0.39
N GLY A 19 -3.65 0.73 0.59
CA GLY A 19 -2.74 0.88 1.71
C GLY A 19 -3.42 0.68 3.04
N ARG A 20 -4.61 1.25 3.21
CA ARG A 20 -5.39 1.09 4.43
C ARG A 20 -5.83 -0.36 4.63
N ALA A 21 -6.23 -1.02 3.56
CA ALA A 21 -6.64 -2.41 3.64
C ALA A 21 -5.48 -3.31 4.05
N ILE A 22 -4.32 -3.07 3.48
CA ILE A 22 -3.13 -3.83 3.83
C ILE A 22 -2.76 -3.59 5.29
N ARG A 23 -2.77 -2.35 5.72
CA ARG A 23 -2.46 -2.00 7.10
C ARG A 23 -3.45 -2.63 8.07
N GLY A 24 -4.73 -2.58 7.73
CA GLY A 24 -5.78 -3.17 8.55
C GLY A 24 -5.61 -4.67 8.69
N ALA A 25 -5.36 -5.35 7.58
CA ALA A 25 -5.16 -6.79 7.60
C ALA A 25 -3.91 -7.16 8.41
N ARG A 26 -2.84 -6.39 8.25
CA ARG A 26 -1.61 -6.59 9.00
C ARG A 26 -1.87 -6.44 10.49
N SER A 27 -2.59 -5.40 10.87
CA SER A 27 -2.90 -5.13 12.27
C SER A 27 -3.77 -6.24 12.87
N GLU A 28 -4.76 -6.71 12.13
CA GLU A 28 -5.62 -7.79 12.60
C GLU A 28 -4.83 -9.06 12.87
N ARG A 29 -3.81 -9.32 12.07
CA ARG A 29 -2.97 -10.49 12.24
C ARG A 29 -1.83 -10.24 13.22
N LYS A 30 -1.76 -9.05 13.77
CA LYS A 30 -0.72 -8.64 14.71
C LYS A 30 0.68 -8.81 14.13
N LEU A 31 0.80 -8.55 12.84
CA LEU A 31 2.09 -8.61 12.17
C LEU A 31 2.75 -7.25 12.22
N SER A 32 4.04 -7.24 12.52
CA SER A 32 4.81 -6.02 12.38
C SER A 32 5.01 -5.70 10.89
N MET A 33 5.30 -4.43 10.61
CA MET A 33 5.63 -4.03 9.25
C MET A 33 6.85 -4.81 8.74
N ARG A 34 7.83 -5.02 9.61
CA ARG A 34 9.02 -5.77 9.26
C ARG A 34 8.68 -7.22 8.89
N ALA A 35 7.82 -7.85 9.68
CA ALA A 35 7.44 -9.23 9.42
C ALA A 35 6.72 -9.38 8.09
N LEU A 36 5.79 -8.46 7.80
CA LEU A 36 5.09 -8.51 6.54
C LEU A 36 6.02 -8.23 5.36
N ALA A 37 6.90 -7.25 5.49
CA ALA A 37 7.84 -6.93 4.43
C ALA A 37 8.74 -8.13 4.13
N THR A 38 9.23 -8.79 5.15
CA THR A 38 10.06 -9.98 4.98
C THR A 38 9.30 -11.09 4.25
N THR A 39 8.07 -11.34 4.67
CA THR A 39 7.25 -12.38 4.05
C THR A 39 6.95 -12.05 2.60
N ALA A 40 6.69 -10.78 2.29
CA ALA A 40 6.37 -10.35 0.93
C ALA A 40 7.61 -10.14 0.08
N GLU A 41 8.79 -10.28 0.66
CA GLU A 41 10.07 -10.09 -0.05
C GLU A 41 10.24 -8.69 -0.59
N ILE A 42 9.83 -7.71 0.21
CA ILE A 42 10.01 -6.29 -0.12
C ILE A 42 10.69 -5.60 1.05
N SER A 43 11.23 -4.41 0.78
CA SER A 43 11.83 -3.64 1.85
C SER A 43 10.75 -3.05 2.75
N GLN A 44 11.11 -2.81 4.01
CA GLN A 44 10.19 -2.18 4.95
C GLN A 44 9.84 -0.76 4.51
N PRO A 45 10.77 0.07 4.02
CA PRO A 45 10.41 1.40 3.50
C PRO A 45 9.42 1.32 2.33
N PHE A 46 9.55 0.34 1.45
CA PHE A 46 8.62 0.18 0.35
C PHE A 46 7.23 -0.18 0.87
N LEU A 47 7.14 -1.09 1.83
CA LEU A 47 5.86 -1.43 2.44
C LEU A 47 5.25 -0.21 3.11
N SER A 48 6.05 0.59 3.80
CA SER A 48 5.58 1.82 4.42
C SER A 48 4.96 2.76 3.39
N GLN A 49 5.59 2.88 2.23
CA GLN A 49 5.05 3.72 1.16
C GLN A 49 3.76 3.17 0.59
N ILE A 50 3.64 1.85 0.49
CA ILE A 50 2.41 1.23 0.05
C ILE A 50 1.28 1.49 1.04
N GLU A 51 1.54 1.30 2.32
CA GLU A 51 0.52 1.48 3.36
C GLU A 51 0.08 2.93 3.50
N SER A 52 0.95 3.87 3.18
CA SER A 52 0.61 5.30 3.23
C SER A 52 -0.03 5.81 1.94
N GLY A 53 -0.12 4.97 0.92
CA GLY A 53 -0.71 5.37 -0.36
C GLY A 53 0.24 6.11 -1.27
N GLN A 54 1.51 6.20 -0.93
CA GLN A 54 2.49 6.95 -1.73
C GLN A 54 2.91 6.21 -2.99
N THR A 55 2.77 4.90 -3.01
CA THR A 55 3.14 4.11 -4.17
C THR A 55 2.16 2.95 -4.32
N MET A 56 2.06 2.46 -5.53
CA MET A 56 1.22 1.32 -5.86
C MET A 56 2.10 0.09 -6.02
N PRO A 57 1.78 -1.02 -5.36
CA PRO A 57 2.52 -2.25 -5.61
C PRO A 57 2.15 -2.85 -6.96
N SER A 58 3.08 -3.58 -7.54
CA SER A 58 2.75 -4.39 -8.71
C SER A 58 1.81 -5.52 -8.30
N LEU A 59 1.17 -6.13 -9.30
CA LEU A 59 0.28 -7.28 -9.03
C LEU A 59 1.02 -8.40 -8.31
N ILE A 60 2.26 -8.66 -8.69
CA ILE A 60 3.05 -9.71 -8.06
C ILE A 60 3.31 -9.37 -6.59
N THR A 61 3.70 -8.14 -6.33
CA THR A 61 3.95 -7.69 -4.95
C THR A 61 2.66 -7.78 -4.13
N LEU A 62 1.56 -7.34 -4.71
CA LEU A 62 0.27 -7.37 -4.03
C LEU A 62 -0.13 -8.80 -3.70
N TYR A 63 0.11 -9.72 -4.60
CA TYR A 63 -0.19 -11.13 -4.37
C TYR A 63 0.62 -11.69 -3.19
N ARG A 64 1.86 -11.24 -3.04
CA ARG A 64 2.72 -11.68 -1.93
C ARG A 64 2.31 -11.11 -0.58
N ILE A 65 1.67 -9.95 -0.63
CA ILE A 65 1.16 -9.35 0.60
C ILE A 65 -0.15 -10.05 1.00
#